data_48e72f3190c176ef44bce7adad109968
#
_entry.id   48e72f3190c176ef44bce7adad109968
#
_cell.length_a   1.000
_cell.length_b   1.000
_cell.length_c   1.000
_cell.angle_alpha   90.00
_cell.angle_beta   90.00
_cell.angle_gamma   90.00
#
_symmetry.space_group_name_H-M   'P 1'
#
loop_
_entity.id
_entity.type
_entity.pdbx_description
1 polymer ?
#
loop_
_entity_poly.entity_id
_entity_poly.type
_entity_poly.pdbx_seq_one_letter_code
_entity_poly.pdbx_strand_id
1 'polypeptide(L)'
;MRVFTMGTFDVFHAGHVEFLRKCRLLGDQVIVGLNTDAFAESYKRRPTIDYAGREAVLRACRYVDGVVPNDQPGGTAMALILAVAPDIVAATMDYHPSNGKDWFAQVGVAEDWFAKQGIAIEWIPYTQGVSSSAIVARL
;
A
#
# COMPACT_ATOMS: atom_id res chain seq x y z
N MET A 1 -16.81 3.83 6.01
CA MET A 1 -15.79 4.51 5.19
C MET A 1 -14.85 3.47 4.58
N ARG A 2 -14.49 3.66 3.33
CA ARG A 2 -13.56 2.78 2.61
C ARG A 2 -12.15 3.29 2.72
N VAL A 3 -11.24 2.42 3.16
CA VAL A 3 -9.81 2.69 3.26
C VAL A 3 -9.09 1.96 2.14
N PHE A 4 -8.24 2.66 1.43
CA PHE A 4 -7.41 2.10 0.35
C PHE A 4 -5.94 2.27 0.71
N THR A 5 -5.15 1.23 0.49
CA THR A 5 -3.70 1.30 0.65
C THR A 5 -3.03 0.56 -0.49
N MET A 6 -1.87 1.05 -0.92
CA MET A 6 -1.12 0.47 -2.03
C MET A 6 0.24 -0.01 -1.53
N GLY A 7 0.67 -1.17 -1.97
CA GLY A 7 1.98 -1.68 -1.58
C GLY A 7 2.31 -3.01 -2.22
N THR A 8 3.52 -3.49 -1.95
CA THR A 8 4.01 -4.76 -2.47
C THR A 8 3.69 -5.93 -1.55
N PHE A 9 3.72 -5.72 -0.24
CA PHE A 9 3.42 -6.73 0.79
C PHE A 9 4.19 -8.04 0.56
N ASP A 10 5.47 -7.93 0.23
CA ASP A 10 6.33 -9.08 -0.01
C ASP A 10 6.79 -9.70 1.31
N VAL A 11 6.92 -11.03 1.34
CA VAL A 11 7.30 -11.77 2.55
C VAL A 11 6.44 -11.33 3.74
N PHE A 12 5.13 -11.52 3.62
CA PHE A 12 4.13 -11.04 4.57
C PHE A 12 4.50 -11.40 6.00
N HIS A 13 4.45 -10.42 6.90
CA HIS A 13 4.93 -10.56 8.28
C HIS A 13 4.06 -9.75 9.25
N ALA A 14 4.39 -9.84 10.54
CA ALA A 14 3.62 -9.19 11.60
C ALA A 14 3.48 -7.67 11.42
N GLY A 15 4.50 -7.02 10.84
CA GLY A 15 4.45 -5.59 10.54
C GLY A 15 3.36 -5.25 9.53
N HIS A 16 3.17 -6.08 8.51
CA HIS A 16 2.09 -5.93 7.54
C HIS A 16 0.73 -6.12 8.19
N VAL A 17 0.59 -7.14 9.05
CA VAL A 17 -0.66 -7.40 9.77
C VAL A 17 -1.03 -6.20 10.63
N GLU A 18 -0.08 -5.66 11.37
CA GLU A 18 -0.31 -4.50 12.26
C GLU A 18 -0.69 -3.25 11.47
N PHE A 19 -0.05 -3.02 10.33
CA PHE A 19 -0.40 -1.93 9.43
C PHE A 19 -1.84 -2.06 8.95
N LEU A 20 -2.23 -3.25 8.48
CA LEU A 20 -3.58 -3.51 7.98
C LEU A 20 -4.62 -3.44 9.10
N ARG A 21 -4.27 -3.86 10.32
CA ARG A 21 -5.14 -3.71 11.49
C ARG A 21 -5.44 -2.22 11.75
N LYS A 22 -4.42 -1.37 11.66
CA LYS A 22 -4.58 0.08 11.81
C LYS A 22 -5.41 0.69 10.70
N CYS A 23 -5.27 0.20 9.45
CA CYS A 23 -6.15 0.60 8.36
C CYS A 23 -7.61 0.29 8.69
N ARG A 24 -7.88 -0.90 9.25
CA ARG A 24 -9.23 -1.31 9.62
C ARG A 24 -9.84 -0.44 10.71
N LEU A 25 -9.02 0.12 11.59
CA LEU A 25 -9.50 1.07 12.59
C LEU A 25 -9.97 2.40 12.01
N LEU A 26 -9.52 2.72 10.78
CA LEU A 26 -9.92 3.97 10.09
C LEU A 26 -11.27 3.86 9.40
N GLY A 27 -11.72 2.65 9.08
CA GLY A 27 -12.97 2.44 8.37
C GLY A 27 -13.43 1.00 8.41
N ASP A 28 -14.60 0.75 7.85
CA ASP A 28 -15.26 -0.56 7.88
C ASP A 28 -14.94 -1.43 6.66
N GLN A 29 -14.20 -0.90 5.69
CA GLN A 29 -13.78 -1.63 4.49
C GLN A 29 -12.34 -1.25 4.14
N VAL A 30 -11.49 -2.27 3.95
CA VAL A 30 -10.08 -2.09 3.57
C VAL A 30 -9.83 -2.78 2.24
N ILE A 31 -9.41 -2.00 1.25
CA ILE A 31 -9.03 -2.49 -0.07
C ILE A 31 -7.53 -2.27 -0.25
N VAL A 32 -6.83 -3.30 -0.72
CA VAL A 32 -5.40 -3.22 -0.99
C VAL A 32 -5.15 -3.18 -2.49
N GLY A 33 -4.46 -2.14 -2.94
CA GLY A 33 -3.87 -2.07 -4.27
C GLY A 33 -2.52 -2.78 -4.24
N LEU A 34 -2.48 -4.01 -4.74
CA LEU A 34 -1.28 -4.84 -4.65
C LEU A 34 -0.42 -4.63 -5.88
N ASN A 35 0.81 -4.17 -5.67
CA ASN A 35 1.75 -3.91 -6.76
C ASN A 35 2.03 -5.20 -7.52
N THR A 36 1.90 -5.13 -8.87
CA THR A 36 2.27 -6.25 -9.74
C THR A 36 3.78 -6.49 -9.67
N ASP A 37 4.22 -7.68 -10.07
CA ASP A 37 5.65 -8.02 -10.06
C ASP A 37 6.44 -7.03 -10.94
N ALA A 38 5.93 -6.72 -12.13
CA ALA A 38 6.58 -5.80 -13.05
C ALA A 38 6.69 -4.38 -12.48
N PHE A 39 5.62 -3.88 -11.86
CA PHE A 39 5.65 -2.55 -11.27
C PHE A 39 6.62 -2.48 -10.09
N ALA A 40 6.59 -3.45 -9.19
CA ALA A 40 7.50 -3.50 -8.04
C ALA A 40 8.96 -3.55 -8.50
N GLU A 41 9.27 -4.35 -9.51
CA GLU A 41 10.61 -4.46 -10.06
C GLU A 41 11.10 -3.15 -10.70
N SER A 42 10.19 -2.35 -11.26
CA SER A 42 10.53 -1.12 -11.96
C SER A 42 11.13 -0.05 -11.05
N TYR A 43 10.87 -0.07 -9.74
CA TYR A 43 11.35 0.96 -8.83
C TYR A 43 12.10 0.45 -7.59
N LYS A 44 12.06 -0.85 -7.34
CA LYS A 44 12.72 -1.43 -6.16
C LYS A 44 13.42 -2.73 -6.55
N ARG A 45 12.75 -3.86 -6.41
CA ARG A 45 13.25 -5.18 -6.77
C ARG A 45 12.09 -6.09 -7.13
N ARG A 46 12.39 -7.16 -7.87
CA ARG A 46 11.38 -8.18 -8.09
C ARG A 46 10.97 -8.79 -6.76
N PRO A 47 9.66 -8.91 -6.48
CA PRO A 47 9.21 -9.53 -5.24
C PRO A 47 9.73 -10.97 -5.09
N THR A 48 10.03 -11.36 -3.86
CA THR A 48 10.45 -12.73 -3.55
C THR A 48 9.30 -13.70 -3.76
N ILE A 49 8.08 -13.27 -3.42
CA ILE A 49 6.85 -14.02 -3.64
C ILE A 49 6.11 -13.35 -4.80
N ASP A 50 5.68 -14.15 -5.79
CA ASP A 50 4.97 -13.62 -6.95
C ASP A 50 3.62 -13.00 -6.58
N TYR A 51 3.00 -12.29 -7.53
CA TYR A 51 1.73 -11.61 -7.29
C TYR A 51 0.66 -12.57 -6.77
N ALA A 52 0.51 -13.74 -7.38
CA ALA A 52 -0.55 -14.69 -6.99
C ALA A 52 -0.39 -15.15 -5.54
N GLY A 53 0.84 -15.42 -5.10
CA GLY A 53 1.11 -15.80 -3.72
C GLY A 53 0.87 -14.67 -2.74
N ARG A 54 1.27 -13.45 -3.08
CA ARG A 54 1.04 -12.26 -2.24
C ARG A 54 -0.45 -11.93 -2.13
N GLU A 55 -1.18 -12.06 -3.24
CA GLU A 55 -2.63 -11.87 -3.24
C GLU A 55 -3.33 -12.89 -2.35
N ALA A 56 -2.95 -14.17 -2.45
CA ALA A 56 -3.56 -15.23 -1.65
C ALA A 56 -3.40 -14.96 -0.15
N VAL A 57 -2.23 -14.53 0.28
CA VAL A 57 -1.96 -14.22 1.70
C VAL A 57 -2.79 -13.01 2.15
N LEU A 58 -2.86 -11.96 1.35
CA LEU A 58 -3.65 -10.78 1.69
C LEU A 58 -5.14 -11.10 1.80
N ARG A 59 -5.67 -11.91 0.89
CA ARG A 59 -7.08 -12.29 0.93
C ARG A 59 -7.43 -13.14 2.16
N ALA A 60 -6.44 -13.83 2.72
CA ALA A 60 -6.62 -14.60 3.96
C ALA A 60 -6.50 -13.74 5.22
N CYS A 61 -6.02 -12.51 5.11
CA CYS A 61 -5.90 -11.61 6.25
C CYS A 61 -7.28 -11.05 6.65
N ARG A 62 -7.62 -11.18 7.93
CA ARG A 62 -8.94 -10.77 8.44
C ARG A 62 -9.23 -9.27 8.28
N TYR A 63 -8.20 -8.46 8.11
CA TYR A 63 -8.34 -7.00 8.00
C TYR A 63 -8.51 -6.52 6.57
N VAL A 64 -8.44 -7.40 5.59
CA VAL A 64 -8.53 -7.08 4.17
C VAL A 64 -9.86 -7.53 3.61
N ASP A 65 -10.58 -6.62 2.97
CA ASP A 65 -11.87 -6.93 2.34
C ASP A 65 -11.75 -7.17 0.84
N GLY A 66 -10.73 -6.62 0.20
CA GLY A 66 -10.50 -6.83 -1.22
C GLY A 66 -9.08 -6.50 -1.63
N VAL A 67 -8.66 -7.09 -2.74
CA VAL A 67 -7.34 -6.87 -3.34
C VAL A 67 -7.52 -6.57 -4.82
N VAL A 68 -6.89 -5.51 -5.30
CA VAL A 68 -6.89 -5.14 -6.72
C VAL A 68 -5.45 -4.95 -7.19
N PRO A 69 -5.13 -5.27 -8.46
CA PRO A 69 -3.77 -5.08 -8.95
C PRO A 69 -3.43 -3.60 -9.12
N ASN A 70 -2.20 -3.24 -8.80
CA ASN A 70 -1.65 -1.90 -9.02
C ASN A 70 -0.45 -1.99 -9.97
N ASP A 71 -0.68 -1.71 -11.24
CA ASP A 71 0.37 -1.60 -12.27
C ASP A 71 0.89 -0.18 -12.41
N GLN A 72 0.17 0.77 -11.92
CA GLN A 72 0.47 2.20 -12.00
C GLN A 72 0.82 2.62 -13.44
N PRO A 73 -0.09 2.42 -14.40
CA PRO A 73 0.17 2.73 -15.80
C PRO A 73 0.44 4.23 -15.99
N GLY A 74 1.44 4.54 -16.83
CA GLY A 74 1.84 5.93 -17.05
C GLY A 74 2.49 6.59 -15.85
N GLY A 75 2.89 5.82 -14.83
CA GLY A 75 3.52 6.33 -13.62
C GLY A 75 2.55 6.94 -12.60
N THR A 76 1.25 6.70 -12.74
CA THR A 76 0.25 7.28 -11.83
C THR A 76 -0.78 6.25 -11.37
N ALA A 77 -1.13 6.31 -10.08
CA ALA A 77 -2.17 5.48 -9.49
C ALA A 77 -3.56 6.14 -9.56
N MET A 78 -3.68 7.30 -10.22
CA MET A 78 -4.91 8.11 -10.21
C MET A 78 -6.13 7.32 -10.68
N ALA A 79 -6.03 6.61 -11.80
CA ALA A 79 -7.15 5.84 -12.35
C ALA A 79 -7.62 4.75 -11.39
N LEU A 80 -6.68 4.05 -10.74
CA LEU A 80 -6.98 3.01 -9.78
C LEU A 80 -7.67 3.61 -8.54
N ILE A 81 -7.16 4.71 -8.01
CA ILE A 81 -7.75 5.38 -6.85
C ILE A 81 -9.18 5.82 -7.17
N LEU A 82 -9.41 6.39 -8.35
CA LEU A 82 -10.76 6.77 -8.78
C LEU A 82 -11.69 5.57 -8.89
N ALA A 83 -11.19 4.44 -9.43
CA ALA A 83 -11.99 3.22 -9.57
C ALA A 83 -12.37 2.62 -8.22
N VAL A 84 -11.47 2.64 -7.25
CA VAL A 84 -11.72 2.16 -5.88
C VAL A 84 -12.66 3.11 -5.13
N ALA A 85 -12.59 4.40 -5.41
CA ALA A 85 -13.38 5.44 -4.77
C ALA A 85 -13.27 5.41 -3.24
N PRO A 86 -12.06 5.52 -2.67
CA PRO A 86 -11.89 5.48 -1.22
C PRO A 86 -12.26 6.79 -0.56
N ASP A 87 -12.60 6.73 0.72
CA ASP A 87 -12.73 7.91 1.57
C ASP A 87 -11.38 8.30 2.16
N ILE A 88 -10.53 7.29 2.41
CA ILE A 88 -9.22 7.45 3.03
C ILE A 88 -8.21 6.63 2.24
N VAL A 89 -7.06 7.22 1.95
CA VAL A 89 -5.87 6.51 1.48
C VAL A 89 -4.88 6.46 2.63
N ALA A 90 -4.48 5.25 3.02
CA ALA A 90 -3.52 5.02 4.09
C ALA A 90 -2.15 4.71 3.52
N ALA A 91 -1.11 5.32 4.09
CA ALA A 91 0.28 5.07 3.72
C ALA A 91 1.13 5.00 4.99
N THR A 92 2.29 4.34 4.91
CA THR A 92 3.20 4.31 6.05
C THR A 92 3.86 5.66 6.26
N MET A 93 4.07 6.04 7.52
CA MET A 93 4.73 7.29 7.88
C MET A 93 6.16 7.36 7.31
N ASP A 94 6.80 6.23 7.03
CA ASP A 94 8.13 6.18 6.41
C ASP A 94 8.18 6.92 5.08
N TYR A 95 7.08 6.95 4.34
CA TYR A 95 7.00 7.63 3.04
C TYR A 95 6.48 9.06 3.13
N HIS A 96 6.25 9.57 4.34
CA HIS A 96 5.86 10.97 4.52
C HIS A 96 6.99 11.88 4.05
N PRO A 97 6.68 12.99 3.34
CA PRO A 97 7.71 13.89 2.83
C PRO A 97 8.68 14.42 3.88
N SER A 98 8.25 14.56 5.14
CA SER A 98 9.13 14.99 6.24
C SER A 98 10.26 14.01 6.53
N ASN A 99 10.15 12.75 6.06
CA ASN A 99 11.18 11.72 6.22
C ASN A 99 12.10 11.60 5.01
N GLY A 100 12.11 12.59 4.12
CA GLY A 100 12.97 12.60 2.95
C GLY A 100 12.50 11.70 1.82
N LYS A 101 11.30 11.17 1.90
CA LYS A 101 10.65 10.38 0.84
C LYS A 101 9.60 11.23 0.14
N ASP A 102 9.30 10.90 -1.10
CA ASP A 102 8.26 11.59 -1.85
C ASP A 102 7.21 10.58 -2.30
N TRP A 103 6.28 10.29 -1.38
CA TRP A 103 5.19 9.37 -1.66
C TRP A 103 4.31 9.85 -2.80
N PHE A 104 4.08 11.17 -2.91
CA PHE A 104 3.25 11.73 -3.98
C PHE A 104 3.89 11.51 -5.36
N ALA A 105 5.19 11.70 -5.46
CA ALA A 105 5.91 11.39 -6.70
C ALA A 105 5.89 9.89 -6.99
N GLN A 106 6.00 9.05 -5.96
CA GLN A 106 5.98 7.60 -6.12
C GLN A 106 4.65 7.10 -6.65
N VAL A 107 3.53 7.62 -6.14
CA VAL A 107 2.20 7.24 -6.63
C VAL A 107 1.78 8.04 -7.86
N GLY A 108 2.53 9.06 -8.23
CA GLY A 108 2.27 9.88 -9.40
C GLY A 108 1.01 10.73 -9.31
N VAL A 109 0.68 11.21 -8.09
CA VAL A 109 -0.51 12.01 -7.82
C VAL A 109 -0.12 13.17 -6.90
N ALA A 110 -0.49 14.39 -7.28
CA ALA A 110 -0.20 15.56 -6.46
C ALA A 110 -1.02 15.58 -5.17
N GLU A 111 -0.45 16.12 -4.09
CA GLU A 111 -1.10 16.17 -2.79
C GLU A 111 -2.46 16.87 -2.83
N ASP A 112 -2.55 18.00 -3.52
CA ASP A 112 -3.78 18.78 -3.61
C ASP A 112 -4.90 18.06 -4.37
N TRP A 113 -4.56 17.12 -5.26
CA TRP A 113 -5.56 16.33 -5.97
C TRP A 113 -6.42 15.53 -4.99
N PHE A 114 -5.82 14.92 -3.96
CA PHE A 114 -6.56 14.13 -2.96
C PHE A 114 -7.61 15.01 -2.26
N ALA A 115 -7.20 16.19 -1.83
CA ALA A 115 -8.13 17.11 -1.16
C ALA A 115 -9.27 17.53 -2.08
N LYS A 116 -9.00 17.78 -3.36
CA LYS A 116 -10.01 18.12 -4.35
C LYS A 116 -11.01 17.00 -4.59
N GLN A 117 -10.57 15.74 -4.43
CA GLN A 117 -11.45 14.57 -4.55
C GLN A 117 -12.19 14.25 -3.24
N GLY A 118 -11.93 14.97 -2.17
CA GLY A 118 -12.50 14.67 -0.87
C GLY A 118 -11.90 13.42 -0.22
N ILE A 119 -10.69 13.05 -0.60
CA ILE A 119 -9.98 11.88 -0.06
C ILE A 119 -8.99 12.34 1.01
N ALA A 120 -9.15 11.81 2.22
CA ALA A 120 -8.18 12.05 3.30
C ALA A 120 -6.98 11.13 3.16
N ILE A 121 -5.79 11.60 3.53
CA ILE A 121 -4.59 10.79 3.61
C ILE A 121 -4.24 10.58 5.08
N GLU A 122 -4.09 9.32 5.48
CA GLU A 122 -3.70 8.94 6.83
C GLU A 122 -2.32 8.30 6.79
N TRP A 123 -1.40 8.85 7.59
CA TRP A 123 -0.04 8.33 7.71
C TRP A 123 0.05 7.45 8.94
N ILE A 124 0.29 6.15 8.71
CA ILE A 124 0.31 5.14 9.78
C ILE A 124 1.75 4.90 10.21
N PRO A 125 2.05 4.97 11.53
CA PRO A 125 3.39 4.68 12.03
C PRO A 125 3.83 3.26 11.68
N TYR A 126 5.09 3.12 11.29
CA TYR A 126 5.67 1.83 10.93
C TYR A 126 5.98 1.01 12.18
N THR A 127 5.79 -0.32 12.10
CA THR A 127 6.15 -1.23 13.20
C THR A 127 7.67 -1.46 13.17
N GLN A 128 8.36 -1.01 14.21
CA GLN A 128 9.81 -1.08 14.29
C GLN A 128 10.32 -2.51 14.38
N GLY A 129 11.49 -2.74 13.79
CA GLY A 129 12.20 -4.01 13.85
C GLY A 129 11.68 -5.08 12.91
N VAL A 130 10.64 -4.81 12.13
CA VAL A 130 10.07 -5.77 11.18
C VAL A 130 9.97 -5.12 9.81
N SER A 131 10.65 -5.71 8.81
CA SER A 131 10.53 -5.30 7.41
C SER A 131 10.79 -6.48 6.50
N SER A 132 10.22 -6.45 5.29
CA SER A 132 10.48 -7.48 4.28
C SER A 132 11.96 -7.56 3.94
N SER A 133 12.63 -6.41 3.78
CA SER A 133 14.06 -6.36 3.47
C SER A 133 14.92 -6.97 4.58
N ALA A 134 14.59 -6.70 5.85
CA ALA A 134 15.31 -7.28 6.98
C ALA A 134 15.10 -8.80 7.06
N ILE A 135 13.90 -9.29 6.77
CA ILE A 135 13.61 -10.72 6.75
C ILE A 135 14.38 -11.40 5.63
N VAL A 136 14.35 -10.84 4.42
CA VAL A 136 15.08 -11.40 3.26
C VAL A 136 16.57 -11.44 3.54
N ALA A 137 17.14 -10.44 4.21
CA ALA A 137 18.55 -10.39 4.55
C ALA A 137 18.99 -11.51 5.51
N ARG A 138 18.05 -12.10 6.27
CA ARG A 138 18.34 -13.23 7.17
C ARG A 138 18.33 -14.59 6.47
N LEU A 139 17.77 -14.63 5.28
CA LEU A 139 17.71 -15.88 4.51
C LEU A 139 19.04 -16.15 3.81
#